data_3d5c130094fb9003dabea860cc9060c1
#
_entry.id   3d5c130094fb9003dabea860cc9060c1
#
_cell.length_a   1.000
_cell.length_b   1.000
_cell.length_c   1.000
_cell.angle_alpha   90.00
_cell.angle_beta   90.00
_cell.angle_gamma   90.00
#
_symmetry.space_group_name_H-M   'P 1'
#
loop_
_entity.id
_entity.type
_entity.pdbx_description
1 polymer ?
#
loop_
_entity_poly.entity_id
_entity_poly.type
_entity_poly.pdbx_seq_one_letter_code
_entity_poly.pdbx_strand_id
1 'polypeptide(L)'
;MKAENIVIIEGTTKYINIDVLNTDKSRMNLSGFKAYISILCDNILIKRRECEIKNDIVHVVINPKDTVGKANTSMQYEVRIVDDDTNTVLAIKYGEIVVKKSIDPIIKEGVNLIDRK
;
A
#
# COMPACT_ATOMS: atom_id res chain seq x y z
N MET A 1 1.14 -7.61 15.94
CA MET A 1 1.63 -7.18 14.61
C MET A 1 2.45 -5.91 14.78
N LYS A 2 3.57 -5.87 14.13
CA LYS A 2 4.47 -4.73 14.19
C LYS A 2 4.20 -3.75 13.06
N ALA A 3 4.31 -2.47 13.34
CA ALA A 3 4.24 -1.47 12.28
C ALA A 3 5.42 -1.65 11.32
N GLU A 4 5.16 -1.55 10.02
CA GLU A 4 6.18 -1.65 8.98
C GLU A 4 6.11 -0.43 8.10
N ASN A 5 7.15 0.36 8.12
CA ASN A 5 7.18 1.60 7.36
C ASN A 5 7.60 1.35 5.93
N ILE A 6 7.00 2.08 5.03
CA ILE A 6 7.32 2.07 3.61
C ILE A 6 8.07 3.34 3.29
N VAL A 7 9.23 3.22 2.67
CA VAL A 7 10.00 4.38 2.22
C VAL A 7 9.91 4.42 0.70
N ILE A 8 9.50 5.54 0.16
CA ILE A 8 9.28 5.67 -1.28
C ILE A 8 9.65 7.08 -1.73
N ILE A 9 10.20 7.20 -2.92
CA ILE A 9 10.42 8.50 -3.54
C ILE A 9 9.10 8.96 -4.16
N GLU A 10 8.74 10.22 -3.93
CA GLU A 10 7.46 10.73 -4.43
C GLU A 10 7.34 10.50 -5.93
N GLY A 11 6.13 10.19 -6.36
CA GLY A 11 5.85 10.01 -7.78
C GLY A 11 6.39 8.72 -8.39
N THR A 12 6.80 7.76 -7.58
CA THR A 12 7.26 6.46 -8.09
C THR A 12 6.32 5.36 -7.66
N THR A 13 6.48 4.19 -8.26
CA THR A 13 5.66 3.02 -7.98
C THR A 13 6.39 2.10 -7.02
N LYS A 14 5.65 1.53 -6.08
CA LYS A 14 6.20 0.51 -5.20
C LYS A 14 5.24 -0.67 -5.14
N TYR A 15 5.80 -1.86 -5.30
CA TYR A 15 5.05 -3.12 -5.21
C TYR A 15 5.39 -3.79 -3.88
N ILE A 16 4.36 -4.24 -3.18
CA ILE A 16 4.52 -4.90 -1.90
C ILE A 16 3.69 -6.17 -1.94
N ASN A 17 4.33 -7.30 -1.65
CA ASN A 17 3.63 -8.59 -1.56
C ASN A 17 3.55 -8.99 -0.11
N ILE A 18 2.36 -9.38 0.33
CA ILE A 18 2.13 -9.73 1.72
C ILE A 18 1.72 -11.20 1.79
N ASP A 19 2.50 -11.99 2.51
CA ASP A 19 2.14 -13.36 2.88
C ASP A 19 1.38 -13.30 4.19
N VAL A 20 0.17 -13.83 4.21
CA VAL A 20 -0.62 -13.87 5.43
C VAL A 20 -0.45 -15.25 6.04
N LEU A 21 0.02 -15.29 7.28
CA LEU A 21 0.34 -16.55 7.93
C LEU A 21 -0.64 -16.84 9.07
N ASN A 22 -0.94 -18.10 9.24
CA ASN A 22 -1.65 -18.60 10.41
C ASN A 22 -0.72 -18.56 11.63
N THR A 23 -1.28 -18.82 12.80
CA THR A 23 -0.47 -18.82 14.04
C THR A 23 0.62 -19.89 14.02
N ASP A 24 0.42 -20.98 13.28
CA ASP A 24 1.42 -22.04 13.14
C ASP A 24 2.43 -21.74 12.02
N LYS A 25 2.39 -20.53 11.46
CA LYS A 25 3.28 -20.04 10.42
C LYS A 25 3.05 -20.66 9.05
N SER A 26 2.01 -21.45 8.89
CA SER A 26 1.60 -21.90 7.56
C SER A 26 0.90 -20.75 6.83
N ARG A 27 0.91 -20.82 5.50
CA ARG A 27 0.27 -19.79 4.69
C ARG A 27 -1.25 -19.90 4.82
N MET A 28 -1.90 -18.76 5.06
CA MET A 28 -3.34 -18.71 5.18
C MET A 28 -3.99 -18.83 3.81
N ASN A 29 -5.07 -19.61 3.73
CA ASN A 29 -5.89 -19.70 2.53
C ASN A 29 -6.76 -18.45 2.47
N LEU A 30 -6.58 -17.65 1.42
CA LEU A 30 -7.29 -16.38 1.27
C LEU A 30 -8.50 -16.48 0.36
N SER A 31 -8.94 -17.69 0.02
CA SER A 31 -10.16 -17.89 -0.75
C SER A 31 -11.34 -17.24 -0.03
N GLY A 32 -12.11 -16.43 -0.76
CA GLY A 32 -13.26 -15.73 -0.18
C GLY A 32 -12.93 -14.40 0.45
N PHE A 33 -11.64 -14.05 0.60
CA PHE A 33 -11.24 -12.76 1.13
C PHE A 33 -11.06 -11.74 0.01
N LYS A 34 -11.32 -10.49 0.35
CA LYS A 34 -10.92 -9.34 -0.46
C LYS A 34 -9.95 -8.51 0.35
N ALA A 35 -9.00 -7.88 -0.33
CA ALA A 35 -7.99 -7.07 0.33
C ALA A 35 -8.15 -5.61 -0.06
N TYR A 36 -7.91 -4.72 0.89
CA TYR A 36 -8.00 -3.28 0.66
C TYR A 36 -6.83 -2.58 1.33
N ILE A 37 -6.32 -1.57 0.65
CA ILE A 37 -5.38 -0.64 1.27
C ILE A 37 -6.06 0.69 1.50
N SER A 38 -5.86 1.25 2.69
CA SER A 38 -6.31 2.59 3.05
C SER A 38 -5.08 3.44 3.29
N ILE A 39 -5.06 4.64 2.71
CA ILE A 39 -3.94 5.56 2.86
C ILE A 39 -4.49 6.86 3.44
N LEU A 40 -3.87 7.31 4.54
CA LEU A 40 -4.17 8.58 5.18
C LEU A 40 -3.03 9.55 4.92
N CYS A 41 -3.37 10.81 4.80
CA CYS A 41 -2.41 11.90 4.75
C CYS A 41 -2.86 12.95 5.76
N ASP A 42 -2.01 13.26 6.74
CA ASP A 42 -2.33 14.21 7.81
C ASP A 42 -3.66 13.85 8.48
N ASN A 43 -3.84 12.55 8.75
CA ASN A 43 -5.00 11.96 9.41
C ASN A 43 -6.30 12.02 8.62
N ILE A 44 -6.22 12.30 7.32
CA ILE A 44 -7.38 12.30 6.44
C ILE A 44 -7.24 11.15 5.45
N LEU A 45 -8.27 10.33 5.33
CA LEU A 45 -8.29 9.24 4.37
C LEU A 45 -8.30 9.82 2.96
N ILE A 46 -7.25 9.56 2.19
CA ILE A 46 -7.14 10.10 0.82
C ILE A 46 -7.33 9.03 -0.24
N LYS A 47 -7.14 7.75 0.11
CA LYS A 47 -7.27 6.65 -0.83
C LYS A 47 -7.74 5.41 -0.11
N ARG A 48 -8.63 4.70 -0.76
CA ARG A 48 -8.98 3.34 -0.38
C ARG A 48 -9.24 2.58 -1.65
N ARG A 49 -8.51 1.48 -1.86
CA ARG A 49 -8.74 0.68 -3.05
C ARG A 49 -8.47 -0.78 -2.79
N GLU A 50 -9.07 -1.60 -3.62
CA GLU A 50 -8.92 -3.03 -3.54
C GLU A 50 -7.54 -3.44 -4.03
N CYS A 51 -6.95 -4.42 -3.36
CA CYS A 51 -5.68 -5.02 -3.74
C CYS A 51 -5.95 -6.40 -4.32
N GLU A 52 -5.13 -6.81 -5.27
CA GLU A 52 -5.24 -8.13 -5.88
C GLU A 52 -4.78 -9.20 -4.91
N ILE A 53 -5.53 -10.32 -4.85
CA ILE A 53 -5.09 -11.53 -4.15
C ILE A 53 -4.86 -12.59 -5.20
N LYS A 54 -3.64 -13.12 -5.26
CA LYS A 54 -3.28 -14.14 -6.23
C LYS A 54 -2.35 -15.13 -5.55
N ASN A 55 -2.68 -16.44 -5.64
CA ASN A 55 -1.90 -17.51 -5.01
C ASN A 55 -1.73 -17.30 -3.51
N ASP A 56 -2.80 -16.82 -2.85
CA ASP A 56 -2.83 -16.53 -1.42
C ASP A 56 -1.80 -15.48 -1.00
N ILE A 57 -1.44 -14.61 -1.93
CA ILE A 57 -0.56 -13.47 -1.67
C ILE A 57 -1.33 -12.19 -1.97
N VAL A 58 -1.27 -11.23 -1.06
CA VAL A 58 -1.89 -9.93 -1.27
C VAL A 58 -0.87 -9.03 -1.97
N HIS A 59 -1.23 -8.54 -3.14
CA HIS A 59 -0.38 -7.68 -3.96
C HIS A 59 -0.83 -6.24 -3.81
N VAL A 60 0.00 -5.43 -3.18
CA VAL A 60 -0.29 -4.02 -2.92
C VAL A 60 0.58 -3.17 -3.83
N VAL A 61 -0.02 -2.16 -4.44
CA VAL A 61 0.71 -1.23 -5.30
C VAL A 61 0.50 0.17 -4.79
N ILE A 62 1.60 0.87 -4.54
CA ILE A 62 1.57 2.31 -4.28
C ILE A 62 1.82 2.97 -5.64
N ASN A 63 0.86 3.73 -6.10
CA ASN A 63 0.92 4.37 -7.41
C ASN A 63 1.63 5.72 -7.32
N PRO A 64 2.20 6.21 -8.43
CA PRO A 64 2.84 7.53 -8.41
C PRO A 64 1.94 8.64 -7.88
N LYS A 65 0.67 8.62 -8.25
CA LYS A 65 -0.26 9.66 -7.82
C LYS A 65 -0.56 9.63 -6.32
N ASP A 66 -0.28 8.52 -5.66
CA ASP A 66 -0.51 8.44 -4.22
C ASP A 66 0.45 9.32 -3.44
N THR A 67 1.64 9.55 -3.95
CA THR A 67 2.71 10.20 -3.20
C THR A 67 3.20 11.51 -3.80
N VAL A 68 2.85 11.80 -5.06
CA VAL A 68 3.32 13.04 -5.67
C VAL A 68 2.84 14.25 -4.87
N GLY A 69 3.73 15.16 -4.56
CA GLY A 69 3.43 16.32 -3.74
C GLY A 69 3.27 16.02 -2.26
N LYS A 70 3.58 14.81 -1.81
CA LYS A 70 3.36 14.39 -0.43
C LYS A 70 4.64 14.31 0.40
N ALA A 71 5.78 14.69 -0.15
CA ALA A 71 7.01 14.75 0.64
C ALA A 71 6.81 15.69 1.84
N ASN A 72 7.33 15.28 3.00
CA ASN A 72 7.22 16.05 4.24
C ASN A 72 5.80 16.11 4.82
N THR A 73 4.90 15.26 4.34
CA THR A 73 3.60 15.09 4.98
C THR A 73 3.63 13.83 5.84
N SER A 74 2.65 13.72 6.72
CA SER A 74 2.50 12.53 7.56
C SER A 74 1.53 11.59 6.88
N MET A 75 2.06 10.52 6.28
CA MET A 75 1.25 9.52 5.60
C MET A 75 1.27 8.21 6.37
N GLN A 76 0.15 7.54 6.38
CA GLN A 76 -0.02 6.25 7.04
C GLN A 76 -0.81 5.34 6.12
N TYR A 77 -0.62 4.03 6.30
CA TYR A 77 -1.37 3.05 5.54
C TYR A 77 -1.79 1.89 6.40
N GLU A 78 -2.81 1.20 5.95
CA GLU A 78 -3.29 -0.03 6.55
C GLU A 78 -3.81 -0.95 5.46
N VAL A 79 -3.44 -2.22 5.51
CA VAL A 79 -3.97 -3.23 4.59
C VAL A 79 -4.82 -4.19 5.40
N ARG A 80 -6.07 -4.39 4.95
CA ARG A 80 -7.01 -5.31 5.58
C ARG A 80 -7.48 -6.33 4.58
N ILE A 81 -7.80 -7.51 5.08
CA ILE A 81 -8.54 -8.50 4.32
C ILE A 81 -9.89 -8.72 4.99
N VAL A 82 -10.90 -8.94 4.16
CA VAL A 82 -12.29 -9.02 4.61
C VAL A 82 -12.94 -10.22 3.97
N ASP A 83 -13.62 -11.02 4.78
CA ASP A 83 -14.49 -12.09 4.31
C ASP A 83 -15.89 -11.77 4.79
N ASP A 84 -16.78 -11.37 3.86
CA ASP A 84 -18.13 -10.95 4.21
C ASP A 84 -18.98 -12.14 4.68
N ASP A 85 -18.72 -13.33 4.16
CA ASP A 85 -19.52 -14.50 4.52
C ASP A 85 -19.34 -14.90 5.98
N THR A 86 -18.13 -14.77 6.49
CA THR A 86 -17.82 -15.09 7.89
C THR A 86 -17.77 -13.85 8.76
N ASN A 87 -17.95 -12.67 8.17
CA ASN A 87 -17.86 -11.39 8.86
C ASN A 87 -16.50 -11.20 9.55
N THR A 88 -15.44 -11.63 8.86
CA THR A 88 -14.08 -11.57 9.38
C THR A 88 -13.35 -10.40 8.77
N VAL A 89 -12.70 -9.58 9.60
CA VAL A 89 -11.86 -8.47 9.16
C VAL A 89 -10.52 -8.58 9.86
N LEU A 90 -9.44 -8.66 9.09
CA LEU A 90 -8.10 -8.77 9.64
C LEU A 90 -7.21 -7.67 9.09
N ALA A 91 -6.53 -6.96 9.97
CA ALA A 91 -5.48 -6.03 9.56
C ALA A 91 -4.20 -6.83 9.41
N ILE A 92 -3.59 -6.82 8.23
CA ILE A 92 -2.45 -7.67 7.94
C ILE A 92 -1.15 -6.89 7.81
N LYS A 93 -1.21 -5.57 7.63
CA LYS A 93 -0.02 -4.74 7.55
C LYS A 93 -0.42 -3.29 7.79
N TYR A 94 0.42 -2.54 8.48
CA TYR A 94 0.19 -1.12 8.70
C TYR A 94 1.50 -0.43 9.03
N GLY A 95 1.50 0.89 8.90
CA GLY A 95 2.67 1.68 9.24
C GLY A 95 2.61 3.05 8.61
N GLU A 96 3.75 3.69 8.55
CA GLU A 96 3.89 5.00 7.92
C GLU A 96 4.41 4.83 6.50
N ILE A 97 4.02 5.76 5.64
CA ILE A 97 4.62 5.90 4.32
C ILE A 97 5.52 7.13 4.40
N VAL A 98 6.83 6.88 4.32
CA VAL A 98 7.83 7.94 4.36
C VAL A 98 8.13 8.33 2.92
N VAL A 99 7.69 9.52 2.53
CA VAL A 99 7.83 9.97 1.15
C VAL A 99 9.05 10.89 1.07
N LYS A 100 10.02 10.47 0.27
CA LYS A 100 11.23 11.25 0.02
C LYS A 100 10.99 12.13 -1.19
N LYS A 101 11.46 13.35 -1.11
CA LYS A 101 11.30 14.29 -2.22
C LYS A 101 12.08 13.81 -3.43
N SER A 102 11.46 13.88 -4.59
CA SER A 102 12.14 13.57 -5.84
C SER A 102 13.12 14.67 -6.19
N ILE A 103 14.28 14.27 -6.72
CA ILE A 103 15.24 15.22 -7.26
C ILE A 103 14.95 15.52 -8.73
N ASP A 104 14.01 14.81 -9.33
CA ASP A 104 13.67 15.00 -10.74
C ASP A 104 12.50 15.96 -10.85
N PRO A 105 12.72 17.19 -11.32
CA PRO A 105 11.66 18.20 -11.35
C PRO A 105 10.58 17.94 -12.38
N ILE A 106 10.79 16.98 -13.28
CA ILE A 106 9.78 16.70 -14.30
C ILE A 106 8.81 15.58 -13.90
N ILE A 107 9.01 14.97 -12.76
CA ILE A 107 8.04 14.01 -12.24
C ILE A 107 6.91 14.79 -11.58
N LYS A 108 5.80 14.93 -12.28
CA LYS A 108 4.63 15.65 -11.81
C LYS A 108 3.42 14.80 -12.00
N GLU A 109 2.52 14.80 -11.03
CA GLU A 109 1.25 14.09 -11.11
C GLU A 109 1.42 12.61 -11.43
N GLY A 110 2.57 12.05 -11.09
CA GLY A 110 2.83 10.65 -11.31
C GLY A 110 3.26 10.29 -12.72
N VAL A 111 3.52 11.28 -13.56
CA VAL A 111 3.98 11.02 -14.91
C VAL A 111 5.50 11.00 -14.93
N ASN A 112 6.07 9.97 -15.52
CA ASN A 112 7.51 9.81 -15.62
C ASN A 112 7.96 10.07 -17.05
N LEU A 113 8.77 11.11 -17.24
CA LEU A 113 9.19 11.55 -18.57
C LEU A 113 10.69 11.37 -18.80
N ILE A 114 11.29 10.43 -18.11
CA ILE A 114 12.75 10.33 -18.09
C ILE A 114 13.34 9.87 -19.39
N ASP A 115 12.61 9.16 -20.23
CA ASP A 115 13.19 8.60 -21.43
C ASP A 115 13.03 9.50 -22.63
N ARG A 116 12.51 10.67 -22.43
CA ARG A 116 12.49 11.60 -23.54
C ARG A 116 13.91 12.09 -23.82
N LYS A 117 14.08 12.48 -24.93
CA LYS A 117 15.43 12.88 -25.28
C LYS A 117 15.40 14.18 -25.99
#